data_6a40405263a3617297a9c4bac3782260
#
_entry.id   6a40405263a3617297a9c4bac3782260
#
_cell.length_a   1.000
_cell.length_b   1.000
_cell.length_c   1.000
_cell.angle_alpha   90.00
_cell.angle_beta   90.00
_cell.angle_gamma   90.00
#
_symmetry.space_group_name_H-M   'P 1'
#
loop_
_entity.id
_entity.type
_entity.pdbx_description
1 polymer ?
#
loop_
_entity_poly.entity_id
_entity_poly.type
_entity_poly.pdbx_seq_one_letter_code
_entity_poly.pdbx_strand_id
1 'polypeptide(L)'
;MRFKLISSYFYFDERTGNKVSFRAGDIEYLQAGSGAWHKGMLLKDQPTLGFQLWISLPPELETADAKSVYVTPDEIFRNERFKILLGEHERIKSKIDPPNDMNYLDVNLGPEEKWTYTPPESHDILWLVVYEGKLSGALIASVGELIVFEEGNQPVEFSSEHGASFLLGSAKKFEHDLVFGRGSIHTSESNLQASQMKINKIYGELVQKGTLN
;
A
#
# COMPACT_ATOMS: atom_id res chain seq x y z
N MET A 1 -17.28 0.71 -6.82
CA MET A 1 -16.25 1.44 -7.59
C MET A 1 -15.13 0.44 -7.84
N ARG A 2 -15.02 -0.09 -9.05
CA ARG A 2 -13.89 -0.95 -9.39
C ARG A 2 -12.64 -0.11 -9.33
N PHE A 3 -11.52 -0.63 -8.82
CA PHE A 3 -10.20 -0.04 -9.09
C PHE A 3 -10.03 0.03 -10.60
N LYS A 4 -10.57 1.06 -11.16
CA LYS A 4 -10.31 1.48 -12.50
C LYS A 4 -9.42 2.68 -12.32
N LEU A 5 -8.11 2.46 -12.30
CA LEU A 5 -7.25 3.48 -12.85
C LEU A 5 -7.81 3.72 -14.26
N ILE A 6 -8.65 4.74 -14.40
CA ILE A 6 -9.28 5.07 -15.70
C ILE A 6 -8.29 5.84 -16.57
N SER A 7 -7.08 6.14 -16.04
CA SER A 7 -6.03 6.81 -16.78
C SER A 7 -4.68 6.15 -16.58
N SER A 8 -3.86 6.20 -17.60
CA SER A 8 -2.46 5.88 -17.50
C SER A 8 -1.78 6.99 -16.68
N TYR A 9 -1.09 6.61 -15.65
CA TYR A 9 -0.30 7.47 -14.79
C TYR A 9 1.16 7.29 -15.19
N PHE A 10 1.87 8.38 -15.41
CA PHE A 10 3.29 8.35 -15.72
C PHE A 10 4.09 8.61 -14.45
N TYR A 11 4.92 7.67 -14.07
CA TYR A 11 5.80 7.78 -12.93
C TYR A 11 7.24 7.92 -13.41
N PHE A 12 7.98 8.81 -12.79
CA PHE A 12 9.40 9.00 -13.01
C PHE A 12 10.15 8.87 -11.69
N ASP A 13 10.96 7.83 -11.57
CA ASP A 13 11.90 7.67 -10.48
C ASP A 13 13.19 8.37 -10.88
N GLU A 14 13.43 9.54 -10.32
CA GLU A 14 14.56 10.38 -10.69
C GLU A 14 15.91 9.82 -10.21
N ARG A 15 15.91 8.89 -9.27
CA ARG A 15 17.12 8.24 -8.79
C ARG A 15 17.63 7.17 -9.74
N THR A 16 16.73 6.33 -10.24
CA THR A 16 17.04 5.25 -11.18
C THR A 16 16.95 5.70 -12.63
N GLY A 17 16.33 6.85 -12.90
CA GLY A 17 16.00 7.32 -14.24
C GLY A 17 14.87 6.52 -14.90
N ASN A 18 14.22 5.63 -14.16
CA ASN A 18 13.15 4.80 -14.68
C ASN A 18 11.89 5.64 -14.90
N LYS A 19 11.29 5.45 -16.07
CA LYS A 19 9.98 5.98 -16.41
C LYS A 19 9.01 4.82 -16.54
N VAL A 20 8.01 4.79 -15.71
CA VAL A 20 7.00 3.73 -15.70
C VAL A 20 5.64 4.34 -15.98
N SER A 21 4.87 3.70 -16.86
CA SER A 21 3.49 4.07 -17.13
C SER A 21 2.58 3.08 -16.42
N PHE A 22 1.79 3.56 -15.47
CA PHE A 22 0.81 2.75 -14.74
C PHE A 22 -0.51 2.68 -15.48
N ARG A 23 -1.11 1.52 -15.45
CA ARG A 23 -2.46 1.24 -15.92
C ARG A 23 -3.35 0.83 -14.75
N ALA A 24 -4.65 0.74 -15.01
CA ALA A 24 -5.59 0.25 -14.02
C ALA A 24 -5.19 -1.13 -13.48
N GLY A 25 -4.98 -1.21 -12.18
CA GLY A 25 -4.62 -2.43 -11.47
C GLY A 25 -3.12 -2.68 -11.32
N ASP A 26 -2.25 -1.85 -11.90
CA ASP A 26 -0.81 -1.91 -11.62
C ASP A 26 -0.54 -1.51 -10.16
N ILE A 27 0.49 -2.11 -9.57
CA ILE A 27 0.95 -1.81 -8.22
C ILE A 27 2.41 -1.36 -8.27
N GLU A 28 2.72 -0.32 -7.52
CA GLU A 28 4.07 0.05 -7.15
C GLU A 28 4.29 -0.22 -5.66
N TYR A 29 5.38 -0.89 -5.34
CA TYR A 29 5.96 -0.94 -4.02
C TYR A 29 7.28 -0.18 -4.03
N LEU A 30 7.32 0.98 -3.36
CA LEU A 30 8.53 1.79 -3.19
C LEU A 30 9.04 1.64 -1.77
N GLN A 31 10.17 0.95 -1.60
CA GLN A 31 10.98 1.02 -0.39
C GLN A 31 11.86 2.26 -0.48
N ALA A 32 11.47 3.32 0.18
CA ALA A 32 12.17 4.61 0.08
C ALA A 32 13.56 4.60 0.74
N GLY A 33 13.78 3.73 1.73
CA GLY A 33 15.06 3.63 2.43
C GLY A 33 15.50 4.99 2.98
N SER A 34 16.74 5.35 2.73
CA SER A 34 17.31 6.64 3.15
C SER A 34 16.80 7.85 2.36
N GLY A 35 15.81 7.66 1.51
CA GLY A 35 15.13 8.72 0.74
C GLY A 35 15.08 8.44 -0.76
N ALA A 36 13.97 8.81 -1.35
CA ALA A 36 13.71 8.75 -2.78
C ALA A 36 12.99 10.01 -3.24
N TRP A 37 13.26 10.44 -4.46
CA TRP A 37 12.46 11.43 -5.16
C TRP A 37 11.69 10.75 -6.27
N HIS A 38 10.40 10.99 -6.29
CA HIS A 38 9.55 10.49 -7.35
C HIS A 38 8.54 11.56 -7.75
N LYS A 39 8.16 11.56 -9.01
CA LYS A 39 7.16 12.47 -9.56
C LYS A 39 6.15 11.69 -10.38
N GLY A 40 4.90 11.78 -9.96
CA GLY A 40 3.78 11.27 -10.73
C GLY A 40 3.16 12.33 -11.62
N MET A 41 2.78 11.96 -12.84
CA MET A 41 2.07 12.83 -13.76
C MET A 41 0.85 12.11 -14.31
N LEU A 42 -0.32 12.75 -14.22
CA LEU A 42 -1.52 12.25 -14.86
C LEU A 42 -1.38 12.38 -16.38
N LEU A 43 -1.71 11.32 -17.11
CA LEU A 43 -1.80 11.38 -18.55
C LEU A 43 -3.19 11.89 -18.94
N LYS A 44 -3.27 13.20 -19.20
CA LYS A 44 -4.43 13.95 -19.73
C LYS A 44 -5.80 13.68 -19.10
N ASP A 45 -6.36 14.71 -18.49
CA ASP A 45 -7.79 15.00 -18.21
C ASP A 45 -8.71 13.83 -17.79
N GLN A 46 -8.16 12.74 -17.26
CA GLN A 46 -8.94 11.62 -16.78
C GLN A 46 -8.81 11.47 -15.26
N PRO A 47 -9.92 11.25 -14.55
CA PRO A 47 -9.87 11.03 -13.12
C PRO A 47 -9.08 9.77 -12.81
N THR A 48 -8.14 9.87 -11.88
CA THR A 48 -7.37 8.75 -11.36
C THR A 48 -7.84 8.43 -9.96
N LEU A 49 -8.17 7.16 -9.70
CA LEU A 49 -8.44 6.64 -8.39
C LEU A 49 -7.36 5.63 -8.03
N GLY A 50 -6.75 5.79 -6.87
CA GLY A 50 -5.77 4.87 -6.34
C GLY A 50 -5.73 4.93 -4.82
N PHE A 51 -5.03 3.97 -4.22
CA PHE A 51 -4.75 3.94 -2.80
C PHE A 51 -3.25 3.99 -2.58
N GLN A 52 -2.84 4.76 -1.60
CA GLN A 52 -1.46 4.78 -1.13
C GLN A 52 -1.44 4.30 0.32
N LEU A 53 -0.72 3.23 0.57
CA LEU A 53 -0.46 2.72 1.91
C LEU A 53 0.98 3.06 2.29
N TRP A 54 1.17 3.70 3.44
CA TRP A 54 2.48 3.93 4.01
C TRP A 54 2.79 2.85 5.04
N ILE A 55 3.95 2.23 4.90
CA ILE A 55 4.43 1.16 5.77
C ILE A 55 5.75 1.62 6.39
N SER A 56 5.84 1.58 7.72
CA SER A 56 7.09 1.87 8.42
C SER A 56 8.13 0.80 8.08
N LEU A 57 9.33 1.22 7.75
CA LEU A 57 10.44 0.31 7.49
C LEU A 57 11.09 -0.12 8.81
N PRO A 58 11.57 -1.36 8.91
CA PRO A 58 12.43 -1.75 10.01
C PRO A 58 13.75 -0.95 9.98
N PRO A 59 14.40 -0.74 11.14
CA PRO A 59 15.54 0.18 11.28
C PRO A 59 16.67 -0.04 10.27
N GLU A 60 16.98 -1.29 9.94
CA GLU A 60 18.04 -1.67 9.00
C GLU A 60 17.74 -1.27 7.55
N LEU A 61 16.47 -1.10 7.19
CA LEU A 61 16.05 -0.68 5.86
C LEU A 61 15.87 0.83 5.71
N GLU A 62 15.77 1.56 6.81
CA GLU A 62 15.61 3.03 6.78
C GLU A 62 16.82 3.75 6.18
N THR A 63 18.01 3.16 6.30
CA THR A 63 19.25 3.72 5.74
C THR A 63 19.69 3.03 4.45
N ALA A 64 18.97 2.00 4.03
CA ALA A 64 19.25 1.28 2.80
C ALA A 64 18.98 2.14 1.55
N ASP A 65 19.45 1.65 0.42
CA ASP A 65 19.14 2.27 -0.86
C ASP A 65 17.66 2.05 -1.24
N ALA A 66 17.06 3.08 -1.84
CA ALA A 66 15.70 2.97 -2.33
C ALA A 66 15.60 1.96 -3.47
N LYS A 67 14.51 1.19 -3.50
CA LYS A 67 14.18 0.27 -4.58
C LYS A 67 12.68 0.30 -4.86
N SER A 68 12.31 0.09 -6.13
CA SER A 68 10.92 -0.04 -6.54
C SER A 68 10.67 -1.41 -7.15
N VAL A 69 9.51 -1.96 -6.88
CA VAL A 69 8.96 -3.16 -7.52
C VAL A 69 7.66 -2.77 -8.19
N TYR A 70 7.53 -3.09 -9.46
CA TYR A 70 6.33 -2.84 -10.25
C TYR A 70 5.69 -4.16 -10.60
N VAL A 71 4.39 -4.28 -10.36
CA VAL A 71 3.63 -5.50 -10.58
C VAL A 71 2.42 -5.17 -11.44
N THR A 72 2.29 -5.86 -12.56
CA THR A 72 1.14 -5.73 -13.46
C THR A 72 -0.02 -6.63 -13.03
N PRO A 73 -1.26 -6.35 -13.46
CA PRO A 73 -2.43 -7.14 -13.07
C PRO A 73 -2.33 -8.64 -13.38
N ASP A 74 -1.58 -9.00 -14.43
CA ASP A 74 -1.39 -10.40 -14.83
C ASP A 74 -0.42 -11.16 -13.91
N GLU A 75 0.34 -10.43 -13.11
CA GLU A 75 1.29 -10.96 -12.14
C GLU A 75 0.72 -11.07 -10.73
N ILE A 76 -0.48 -10.49 -10.50
CA ILE A 76 -1.16 -10.52 -9.21
C ILE A 76 -2.04 -11.76 -9.14
N PHE A 77 -1.83 -12.58 -8.10
CA PHE A 77 -2.77 -13.68 -7.84
C PHE A 77 -4.16 -13.11 -7.56
N ARG A 78 -5.15 -13.68 -8.24
CA ARG A 78 -6.56 -13.34 -8.06
C ARG A 78 -7.45 -14.56 -8.22
N ASN A 79 -8.50 -14.62 -7.45
CA ASN A 79 -9.64 -15.48 -7.63
C ASN A 79 -10.93 -14.62 -7.66
N GLU A 80 -12.10 -15.25 -7.56
CA GLU A 80 -13.39 -14.54 -7.55
C GLU A 80 -13.55 -13.66 -6.30
N ARG A 81 -12.87 -14.00 -5.20
CA ARG A 81 -13.01 -13.38 -3.88
C ARG A 81 -11.99 -12.30 -3.60
N PHE A 82 -10.71 -12.54 -3.89
CA PHE A 82 -9.65 -11.62 -3.52
C PHE A 82 -8.48 -11.61 -4.51
N LYS A 83 -7.70 -10.53 -4.43
CA LYS A 83 -6.35 -10.41 -4.99
C LYS A 83 -5.36 -10.24 -3.84
N ILE A 84 -4.19 -10.83 -3.99
CA ILE A 84 -3.10 -10.67 -3.02
C ILE A 84 -2.18 -9.57 -3.53
N LEU A 85 -2.26 -8.39 -2.91
CA LEU A 85 -1.46 -7.24 -3.31
C LEU A 85 -0.07 -7.30 -2.70
N LEU A 86 0.03 -7.78 -1.44
CA LEU A 86 1.26 -7.81 -0.65
C LEU A 86 1.18 -8.96 0.35
N GLY A 87 2.30 -9.65 0.60
CA GLY A 87 2.40 -10.73 1.58
C GLY A 87 1.89 -12.07 1.09
N GLU A 88 1.29 -12.86 1.99
CA GLU A 88 0.83 -14.23 1.72
C GLU A 88 -0.58 -14.46 2.26
N HIS A 89 -1.44 -15.08 1.47
CA HIS A 89 -2.76 -15.54 1.93
C HIS A 89 -3.07 -16.91 1.32
N GLU A 90 -3.65 -17.83 2.12
CA GLU A 90 -3.97 -19.20 1.70
C GLU A 90 -2.77 -19.96 1.10
N ARG A 91 -1.55 -19.71 1.61
CA ARG A 91 -0.26 -20.27 1.13
C ARG A 91 0.15 -19.79 -0.26
N ILE A 92 -0.46 -18.73 -0.73
CA ILE A 92 -0.13 -18.10 -2.01
C ILE A 92 0.55 -16.77 -1.72
N LYS A 93 1.76 -16.57 -2.26
CA LYS A 93 2.54 -15.36 -2.07
C LYS A 93 2.31 -14.34 -3.17
N SER A 94 2.25 -13.07 -2.78
CA SER A 94 2.41 -11.96 -3.71
C SER A 94 3.84 -11.90 -4.27
N LYS A 95 4.02 -11.24 -5.40
CA LYS A 95 5.34 -10.87 -5.90
C LYS A 95 6.04 -9.81 -5.04
N ILE A 96 5.27 -9.07 -4.24
CA ILE A 96 5.80 -8.10 -3.31
C ILE A 96 5.92 -8.76 -1.94
N ASP A 97 7.16 -8.95 -1.52
CA ASP A 97 7.50 -9.45 -0.18
C ASP A 97 7.75 -8.23 0.73
N PRO A 98 6.84 -7.95 1.66
CA PRO A 98 6.97 -6.78 2.52
C PRO A 98 8.10 -6.98 3.55
N PRO A 99 8.74 -5.89 4.00
CA PRO A 99 9.80 -5.98 5.02
C PRO A 99 9.26 -6.33 6.40
N ASN A 100 7.97 -6.14 6.61
CA ASN A 100 7.26 -6.47 7.85
C ASN A 100 6.31 -7.64 7.58
N ASP A 101 6.03 -8.43 8.61
CA ASP A 101 5.04 -9.51 8.54
C ASP A 101 3.64 -8.90 8.39
N MET A 102 3.14 -8.89 7.15
CA MET A 102 1.86 -8.26 6.81
C MET A 102 1.25 -8.81 5.52
N ASN A 103 -0.06 -8.72 5.44
CA ASN A 103 -0.85 -9.01 4.24
C ASN A 103 -1.66 -7.79 3.82
N TYR A 104 -1.84 -7.63 2.51
CA TYR A 104 -2.71 -6.63 1.93
C TYR A 104 -3.50 -7.23 0.78
N LEU A 105 -4.81 -7.24 0.91
CA LEU A 105 -5.73 -7.89 -0.01
C LEU A 105 -6.70 -6.86 -0.60
N ASP A 106 -7.10 -7.07 -1.86
CA ASP A 106 -8.25 -6.44 -2.48
C ASP A 106 -9.37 -7.48 -2.52
N VAL A 107 -10.42 -7.26 -1.73
CA VAL A 107 -11.50 -8.22 -1.49
C VAL A 107 -12.78 -7.76 -2.18
N ASN A 108 -13.48 -8.71 -2.80
CA ASN A 108 -14.77 -8.47 -3.44
C ASN A 108 -15.82 -9.46 -2.92
N LEU A 109 -16.90 -8.94 -2.36
CA LEU A 109 -18.08 -9.70 -1.97
C LEU A 109 -19.20 -9.43 -2.97
N GLY A 110 -19.80 -10.48 -3.51
CA GLY A 110 -21.05 -10.38 -4.25
C GLY A 110 -22.26 -10.11 -3.33
N PRO A 111 -23.46 -9.90 -3.93
CA PRO A 111 -24.69 -9.79 -3.16
C PRO A 111 -24.96 -11.06 -2.33
N GLU A 112 -25.44 -10.88 -1.09
CA GLU A 112 -25.76 -11.93 -0.12
C GLU A 112 -24.57 -12.85 0.24
N GLU A 113 -23.35 -12.42 -0.07
CA GLU A 113 -22.16 -13.20 0.22
C GLU A 113 -21.56 -12.91 1.59
N LYS A 114 -20.94 -13.96 2.14
CA LYS A 114 -20.15 -13.93 3.37
C LYS A 114 -18.76 -14.48 3.12
N TRP A 115 -17.79 -13.93 3.81
CA TRP A 115 -16.42 -14.41 3.80
C TRP A 115 -15.78 -14.18 5.16
N THR A 116 -15.03 -15.17 5.64
CA THR A 116 -14.29 -15.06 6.88
C THR A 116 -12.81 -14.94 6.58
N TYR A 117 -12.21 -13.88 7.05
CA TYR A 117 -10.76 -13.72 7.06
C TYR A 117 -10.21 -14.21 8.40
N THR A 118 -9.24 -15.11 8.33
CA THR A 118 -8.47 -15.55 9.50
C THR A 118 -7.07 -14.97 9.36
N PRO A 119 -6.68 -13.96 10.18
CA PRO A 119 -5.33 -13.45 10.18
C PRO A 119 -4.31 -14.55 10.51
N PRO A 120 -3.07 -14.48 9.99
CA PRO A 120 -1.97 -15.29 10.50
C PRO A 120 -1.82 -15.13 12.02
N GLU A 121 -1.30 -16.16 12.70
CA GLU A 121 -1.15 -16.16 14.16
C GLU A 121 -0.30 -14.98 14.69
N SER A 122 0.67 -14.55 13.89
CA SER A 122 1.55 -13.41 14.19
C SER A 122 0.91 -12.03 13.99
N HIS A 123 -0.23 -11.95 13.25
CA HIS A 123 -0.88 -10.69 12.94
C HIS A 123 -1.88 -10.30 14.02
N ASP A 124 -1.60 -9.25 14.73
CA ASP A 124 -2.45 -8.67 15.77
C ASP A 124 -3.10 -7.33 15.39
N ILE A 125 -2.74 -6.80 14.20
CA ILE A 125 -3.32 -5.61 13.61
C ILE A 125 -4.17 -6.00 12.41
N LEU A 126 -5.41 -5.47 12.36
CA LEU A 126 -6.34 -5.63 11.23
C LEU A 126 -7.03 -4.30 10.93
N TRP A 127 -7.15 -3.98 9.66
CA TRP A 127 -7.87 -2.80 9.18
C TRP A 127 -8.45 -3.03 7.78
N LEU A 128 -9.47 -2.26 7.43
CA LEU A 128 -10.02 -2.25 6.08
C LEU A 128 -10.49 -0.85 5.66
N VAL A 129 -10.62 -0.66 4.36
CA VAL A 129 -11.30 0.50 3.78
C VAL A 129 -12.22 0.07 2.67
N VAL A 130 -13.50 0.46 2.76
CA VAL A 130 -14.50 0.16 1.72
C VAL A 130 -14.38 1.18 0.59
N TYR A 131 -14.31 0.72 -0.65
CA TYR A 131 -14.24 1.61 -1.81
C TYR A 131 -15.39 1.41 -2.80
N GLU A 132 -16.18 0.34 -2.64
CA GLU A 132 -17.41 0.10 -3.41
C GLU A 132 -18.45 -0.63 -2.56
N GLY A 133 -19.71 -0.28 -2.71
CA GLY A 133 -20.82 -0.93 -2.01
C GLY A 133 -20.81 -0.67 -0.51
N LYS A 134 -21.27 -1.65 0.26
CA LYS A 134 -21.43 -1.53 1.71
C LYS A 134 -21.29 -2.90 2.37
N LEU A 135 -20.51 -2.98 3.44
CA LEU A 135 -20.54 -4.12 4.36
C LEU A 135 -21.75 -4.04 5.26
N SER A 136 -22.34 -5.18 5.57
CA SER A 136 -23.54 -5.32 6.40
C SER A 136 -23.36 -6.46 7.42
N GLY A 137 -24.33 -6.64 8.33
CA GLY A 137 -24.29 -7.68 9.36
C GLY A 137 -23.60 -7.20 10.64
N ALA A 138 -22.69 -7.98 11.19
CA ALA A 138 -21.99 -7.66 12.43
C ALA A 138 -21.07 -6.44 12.30
N LEU A 139 -20.49 -6.24 11.12
CA LEU A 139 -19.69 -5.07 10.75
C LEU A 139 -20.42 -4.29 9.66
N ILE A 140 -20.74 -3.04 9.94
CA ILE A 140 -21.35 -2.11 8.98
C ILE A 140 -20.30 -1.07 8.58
N ALA A 141 -19.99 -1.00 7.27
CA ALA A 141 -19.06 -0.01 6.74
C ALA A 141 -19.44 0.38 5.32
N SER A 142 -19.35 1.67 5.02
CA SER A 142 -19.71 2.29 3.74
C SER A 142 -18.47 2.79 3.00
N VAL A 143 -18.64 3.17 1.74
CA VAL A 143 -17.56 3.73 0.91
C VAL A 143 -16.87 4.91 1.61
N GLY A 144 -15.55 4.87 1.67
CA GLY A 144 -14.68 5.90 2.27
C GLY A 144 -14.46 5.73 3.77
N GLU A 145 -15.10 4.76 4.42
CA GLU A 145 -14.86 4.47 5.84
C GLU A 145 -13.64 3.55 6.01
N LEU A 146 -12.73 3.97 6.89
CA LEU A 146 -11.61 3.18 7.39
C LEU A 146 -12.03 2.57 8.73
N ILE A 147 -11.98 1.26 8.82
CA ILE A 147 -12.21 0.51 10.05
C ILE A 147 -10.87 -0.03 10.54
N VAL A 148 -10.54 0.23 11.78
CA VAL A 148 -9.40 -0.35 12.48
C VAL A 148 -9.97 -1.19 13.62
N PHE A 149 -9.58 -2.46 13.64
CA PHE A 149 -10.04 -3.40 14.66
C PHE A 149 -9.21 -3.26 15.94
N GLU A 150 -9.78 -3.73 17.04
CA GLU A 150 -8.98 -3.94 18.27
C GLU A 150 -7.86 -4.96 18.00
N GLU A 151 -6.74 -4.81 18.71
CA GLU A 151 -5.60 -5.72 18.57
C GLU A 151 -6.02 -7.18 18.86
N GLY A 152 -5.70 -8.07 17.93
CA GLY A 152 -6.00 -9.49 18.05
C GLY A 152 -5.96 -10.21 16.70
N ASN A 153 -5.95 -11.54 16.77
CA ASN A 153 -5.86 -12.41 15.59
C ASN A 153 -7.11 -13.28 15.37
N GLN A 154 -8.24 -12.89 15.96
CA GLN A 154 -9.49 -13.66 15.82
C GLN A 154 -10.03 -13.56 14.40
N PRO A 155 -10.65 -14.65 13.88
CA PRO A 155 -11.34 -14.59 12.59
C PRO A 155 -12.43 -13.53 12.57
N VAL A 156 -12.54 -12.82 11.44
CA VAL A 156 -13.58 -11.80 11.22
C VAL A 156 -14.42 -12.18 10.02
N GLU A 157 -15.75 -12.26 10.22
CA GLU A 157 -16.71 -12.46 9.14
C GLU A 157 -17.11 -11.12 8.53
N PHE A 158 -17.03 -11.03 7.22
CA PHE A 158 -17.53 -9.93 6.41
C PHE A 158 -18.74 -10.41 5.59
N SER A 159 -19.74 -9.56 5.48
CA SER A 159 -20.92 -9.83 4.67
C SER A 159 -21.42 -8.58 3.95
N SER A 160 -22.16 -8.78 2.86
CA SER A 160 -22.80 -7.69 2.13
C SER A 160 -24.11 -8.15 1.51
N GLU A 161 -25.19 -7.37 1.68
CA GLU A 161 -26.49 -7.64 1.06
C GLU A 161 -26.48 -7.33 -0.45
N HIS A 162 -25.73 -6.31 -0.88
CA HIS A 162 -25.77 -5.80 -2.25
C HIS A 162 -24.42 -5.86 -2.96
N GLY A 163 -23.42 -6.43 -2.32
CA GLY A 163 -22.04 -6.45 -2.76
C GLY A 163 -21.20 -5.33 -2.15
N ALA A 164 -19.92 -5.62 -1.91
CA ALA A 164 -18.94 -4.68 -1.41
C ALA A 164 -17.54 -5.03 -1.92
N SER A 165 -16.74 -3.98 -2.17
CA SER A 165 -15.32 -4.15 -2.44
C SER A 165 -14.52 -3.31 -1.44
N PHE A 166 -13.49 -3.90 -0.86
CA PHE A 166 -12.69 -3.26 0.16
C PHE A 166 -11.24 -3.75 0.13
N LEU A 167 -10.35 -2.90 0.59
CA LEU A 167 -8.99 -3.28 0.89
C LEU A 167 -8.91 -3.75 2.33
N LEU A 168 -8.22 -4.86 2.56
CA LEU A 168 -8.02 -5.46 3.86
C LEU A 168 -6.52 -5.58 4.12
N GLY A 169 -6.04 -5.02 5.20
CA GLY A 169 -4.67 -5.16 5.68
C GLY A 169 -4.61 -5.85 7.02
N SER A 170 -3.71 -6.80 7.18
CA SER A 170 -3.35 -7.36 8.48
C SER A 170 -1.84 -7.40 8.65
N ALA A 171 -1.35 -7.23 9.86
CA ALA A 171 0.08 -7.16 10.13
C ALA A 171 0.41 -7.55 11.56
N LYS A 172 1.66 -7.97 11.78
CA LYS A 172 2.28 -7.94 13.09
C LYS A 172 2.47 -6.47 13.53
N LYS A 173 2.13 -6.15 14.75
CA LYS A 173 2.34 -4.82 15.31
C LYS A 173 3.81 -4.43 15.23
N PHE A 174 4.07 -3.23 14.75
CA PHE A 174 5.43 -2.72 14.63
C PHE A 174 6.02 -2.46 16.03
N GLU A 175 7.19 -3.03 16.31
CA GLU A 175 7.76 -3.08 17.65
C GLU A 175 8.62 -1.86 18.02
N HIS A 176 8.85 -0.95 17.06
CA HIS A 176 9.69 0.21 17.27
C HIS A 176 8.87 1.48 17.47
N ASP A 177 9.35 2.39 18.28
CA ASP A 177 8.83 3.74 18.38
C ASP A 177 8.99 4.46 17.04
N LEU A 178 8.08 5.40 16.76
CA LEU A 178 8.06 6.14 15.50
C LEU A 178 8.31 7.63 15.74
N VAL A 179 9.23 8.18 14.94
CA VAL A 179 9.53 9.60 14.86
C VAL A 179 9.02 10.14 13.53
N PHE A 180 8.18 11.17 13.60
CA PHE A 180 7.51 11.75 12.44
C PHE A 180 8.26 12.99 11.93
N GLY A 181 8.67 12.94 10.67
CA GLY A 181 9.16 14.08 9.91
C GLY A 181 8.08 14.69 9.02
N ARG A 182 8.40 15.72 8.26
CA ARG A 182 7.46 16.42 7.38
C ARG A 182 6.95 15.57 6.21
N GLY A 183 7.67 14.54 5.80
CA GLY A 183 7.30 13.68 4.67
C GLY A 183 7.94 12.30 4.80
N SER A 184 8.29 11.89 6.02
CA SER A 184 8.89 10.59 6.30
C SER A 184 8.62 10.16 7.74
N ILE A 185 8.74 8.87 7.99
CA ILE A 185 8.58 8.25 9.31
C ILE A 185 9.81 7.36 9.53
N HIS A 186 10.40 7.44 10.71
CA HIS A 186 11.60 6.71 11.08
C HIS A 186 11.50 6.14 12.49
N THR A 187 12.35 5.17 12.82
CA THR A 187 12.42 4.57 14.16
C THR A 187 13.30 5.36 15.12
N SER A 188 14.04 6.36 14.64
CA SER A 188 14.88 7.22 15.48
C SER A 188 15.05 8.62 14.89
N GLU A 189 15.31 9.60 15.76
CA GLU A 189 15.62 10.97 15.39
C GLU A 189 16.88 11.05 14.52
N SER A 190 17.89 10.22 14.79
CA SER A 190 19.11 10.15 14.00
C SER A 190 18.88 9.69 12.57
N ASN A 191 18.02 8.68 12.37
CA ASN A 191 17.63 8.20 11.04
C ASN A 191 16.81 9.24 10.29
N LEU A 192 15.89 9.91 10.98
CA LEU A 192 15.12 11.01 10.42
C LEU A 192 16.03 12.13 9.90
N GLN A 193 16.99 12.59 10.71
CA GLN A 193 17.94 13.65 10.34
C GLN A 193 18.83 13.22 9.17
N ALA A 194 19.36 11.99 9.19
CA ALA A 194 20.19 11.46 8.11
C ALA A 194 19.43 11.41 6.79
N SER A 195 18.18 10.92 6.80
CA SER A 195 17.31 10.85 5.62
C SER A 195 16.96 12.25 5.10
N GLN A 196 16.69 13.21 5.99
CA GLN A 196 16.41 14.59 5.62
C GLN A 196 17.61 15.24 4.90
N MET A 197 18.83 15.02 5.41
CA MET A 197 20.04 15.50 4.75
C MET A 197 20.22 14.89 3.36
N LYS A 198 19.97 13.59 3.23
CA LYS A 198 20.09 12.89 1.94
C LYS A 198 19.04 13.36 0.93
N ILE A 199 17.79 13.53 1.36
CA ILE A 199 16.72 14.07 0.49
C ILE A 199 17.07 15.47 0.01
N ASN A 200 17.56 16.35 0.89
CA ASN A 200 17.99 17.69 0.51
C ASN A 200 19.15 17.69 -0.49
N LYS A 201 20.09 16.75 -0.34
CA LYS A 201 21.19 16.56 -1.29
C LYS A 201 20.65 16.13 -2.67
N ILE A 202 19.78 15.10 -2.71
CA ILE A 202 19.13 14.61 -3.95
C ILE A 202 18.39 15.78 -4.63
N TYR A 203 17.61 16.57 -3.86
CA TYR A 203 16.92 17.74 -4.38
C TYR A 203 17.88 18.71 -5.06
N GLY A 204 18.97 19.08 -4.40
CA GLY A 204 19.97 19.97 -4.97
C GLY A 204 20.58 19.45 -6.27
N GLU A 205 20.88 18.15 -6.35
CA GLU A 205 21.40 17.53 -7.56
C GLU A 205 20.37 17.56 -8.72
N LEU A 206 19.09 17.36 -8.42
CA LEU A 206 18.01 17.37 -9.42
C LEU A 206 17.74 18.78 -9.96
N VAL A 207 17.81 19.80 -9.08
CA VAL A 207 17.71 21.21 -9.49
C VAL A 207 18.89 21.59 -10.40
N GLN A 208 20.13 21.20 -10.04
CA GLN A 208 21.31 21.44 -10.87
C GLN A 208 21.24 20.77 -12.25
N LYS A 209 20.60 19.61 -12.34
CA LYS A 209 20.38 18.90 -13.61
C LYS A 209 19.20 19.47 -14.42
N GLY A 210 18.46 20.44 -13.89
CA GLY A 210 17.28 21.00 -14.55
C GLY A 210 16.08 20.04 -14.60
N THR A 211 16.09 19.01 -13.78
CA THR A 211 15.02 17.99 -13.71
C THR A 211 13.85 18.48 -12.84
N LEU A 212 14.15 19.27 -11.82
CA LEU A 212 13.17 20.00 -11.00
C LEU A 212 13.28 21.50 -11.28
N ASN A 213 12.14 22.11 -11.59
CA ASN A 213 11.99 23.57 -11.74
C ASN A 213 11.39 24.16 -10.46
#